data_49a455573b169990ccf69e5013d051e3
#
_entry.id   49a455573b169990ccf69e5013d051e3
#
_cell.length_a   1.000
_cell.length_b   1.000
_cell.length_c   1.000
_cell.angle_alpha   90.00
_cell.angle_beta   90.00
_cell.angle_gamma   90.00
#
_symmetry.space_group_name_H-M   'P 1'
#
loop_
_entity.id
_entity.type
_entity.pdbx_description
1 polymer ?
#
loop_
_entity_poly.entity_id
_entity_poly.type
_entity_poly.pdbx_seq_one_letter_code
_entity_poly.pdbx_strand_id
1 'polypeptide(L)'
;MRLLQKTCFLVLASGLALGQTSNSGSAAPGSVADELKALRDAIGEQQKQIAQQQEQIQTLEQRLQEKTSGTPHVADATLRTASPAPATTVVQETEKPKESPLSFRIGGTEFTPGGFVDFENIFRSTNTGGSTATTFGGIPFSNTVQGHLTEFRMTGQYSRYNLKVSGKYGENNLVGYLEGDFNGNDAANVFVTSNPHTNRIRLYWLDLKRGKWEFLAGQSWGLETPNRKGLSPNPADLFLTLSEDANVHVGVPYTRAGLFRAVLHASDNFAWGLEVQNPEQFVGANEVIFPFAFNAQLGPQFDANNQNTTPNAFPDIITKLAWDSGSSGPSIHFEAGAMMTSKKFTVLPVGGTGFSSHSKVGGGVLGGVNLGLSKGFRLVGHGMWGEGIGRYMIGSGPDAVVFPVATGPATFDADLSMVHSGSLILGAEATAGKSQLGFYYGGFYFGRNFFLDTTNPVAGRFGGFGGPNSPNSANRSLQEGSVEWTQTFWKNPQYGAVLMVTQASYLSRAPWFVAAGAPKNAHLGMGYLSIRYVLP
;
A
#
# COMPACT_ATOMS: atom_id res chain seq x y z
N MET A 1 41.65 1.66 0.70
CA MET A 1 40.56 1.68 -0.30
C MET A 1 40.32 0.34 -1.03
N ARG A 2 41.14 -0.71 -0.89
CA ARG A 2 40.87 -2.05 -1.49
C ARG A 2 40.31 -3.09 -0.52
N LEU A 3 40.13 -2.77 0.75
CA LEU A 3 39.59 -3.70 1.77
C LEU A 3 38.07 -3.55 1.99
N LEU A 4 37.49 -2.37 1.70
CA LEU A 4 36.04 -2.15 1.83
C LEU A 4 35.19 -2.76 0.70
N GLN A 5 35.79 -3.02 -0.46
CA GLN A 5 35.10 -3.64 -1.59
C GLN A 5 34.87 -5.15 -1.44
N LYS A 6 35.60 -5.82 -0.56
CA LYS A 6 35.44 -7.27 -0.33
C LYS A 6 34.40 -7.60 0.76
N THR A 7 34.08 -6.66 1.65
CA THR A 7 33.18 -6.92 2.78
C THR A 7 31.71 -6.71 2.40
N CYS A 8 31.38 -5.85 1.43
CA CYS A 8 30.01 -5.66 0.97
C CYS A 8 29.48 -6.81 0.09
N PHE A 9 30.36 -7.61 -0.54
CA PHE A 9 29.92 -8.72 -1.40
C PHE A 9 29.62 -10.01 -0.63
N LEU A 10 30.08 -10.15 0.61
CA LEU A 10 29.89 -11.38 1.39
C LEU A 10 28.59 -11.42 2.17
N VAL A 11 27.91 -10.30 2.40
CA VAL A 11 26.63 -10.23 3.13
C VAL A 11 25.42 -10.49 2.20
N LEU A 12 25.60 -10.37 0.89
CA LEU A 12 24.53 -10.63 -0.10
C LEU A 12 24.50 -12.06 -0.64
N ALA A 13 25.51 -12.89 -0.34
CA ALA A 13 25.59 -14.25 -0.86
C ALA A 13 25.05 -15.34 0.10
N SER A 14 24.75 -15.02 1.35
CA SER A 14 24.28 -15.99 2.34
C SER A 14 22.75 -16.10 2.47
N GLY A 15 21.97 -15.32 1.69
CA GLY A 15 20.50 -15.33 1.71
C GLY A 15 19.83 -16.19 0.63
N LEU A 16 20.56 -16.89 -0.23
CA LEU A 16 20.00 -17.54 -1.44
C LEU A 16 20.16 -19.07 -1.51
N ALA A 17 20.39 -19.75 -0.41
CA ALA A 17 20.61 -21.20 -0.41
C ALA A 17 19.67 -22.01 0.52
N LEU A 18 18.39 -21.61 0.62
CA LEU A 18 17.35 -22.48 1.24
C LEU A 18 16.04 -22.39 0.46
N GLY A 19 16.02 -23.00 -0.71
CA GLY A 19 14.79 -23.14 -1.47
C GLY A 19 14.99 -23.82 -2.81
N GLN A 20 15.29 -25.13 -2.80
CA GLN A 20 14.92 -26.06 -3.86
C GLN A 20 15.50 -27.45 -3.61
N THR A 21 14.70 -28.38 -3.16
CA THR A 21 14.75 -29.78 -3.62
C THR A 21 13.38 -30.43 -3.38
N SER A 22 12.53 -30.32 -4.38
CA SER A 22 11.51 -31.34 -4.60
C SER A 22 12.02 -32.23 -5.73
N ASN A 23 12.61 -33.35 -5.37
CA ASN A 23 12.88 -34.40 -6.34
C ASN A 23 12.15 -35.68 -5.88
N SER A 24 11.14 -36.04 -6.62
CA SER A 24 10.40 -37.29 -6.47
C SER A 24 11.31 -38.45 -6.93
N GLY A 25 11.93 -39.08 -5.95
CA GLY A 25 12.60 -40.36 -6.14
C GLY A 25 12.35 -41.22 -4.90
N SER A 26 11.65 -42.34 -5.05
CA SER A 26 11.35 -43.27 -3.98
C SER A 26 12.65 -43.84 -3.40
N ALA A 27 13.00 -43.37 -2.19
CA ALA A 27 13.99 -44.01 -1.32
C ALA A 27 13.27 -44.53 -0.08
N ALA A 28 13.66 -45.73 0.35
CA ALA A 28 13.11 -46.38 1.53
C ALA A 28 13.20 -45.50 2.78
N PRO A 29 12.28 -45.63 3.76
CA PRO A 29 12.25 -44.78 4.93
C PRO A 29 13.49 -44.99 5.80
N GLY A 30 14.37 -43.98 5.83
CA GLY A 30 15.42 -43.87 6.83
C GLY A 30 14.76 -43.81 8.23
N SER A 31 15.38 -44.47 9.22
CA SER A 31 14.78 -44.50 10.54
C SER A 31 14.72 -43.07 11.11
N VAL A 32 13.66 -42.73 11.85
CA VAL A 32 13.50 -41.45 12.58
C VAL A 32 14.75 -41.12 13.42
N ALA A 33 15.53 -42.13 13.81
CA ALA A 33 16.80 -41.99 14.49
C ALA A 33 17.90 -41.37 13.62
N ASP A 34 17.94 -41.67 12.33
CA ASP A 34 18.93 -41.11 11.39
C ASP A 34 18.61 -39.65 11.03
N GLU A 35 17.34 -39.31 10.91
CA GLU A 35 16.90 -37.91 10.70
C GLU A 35 17.17 -37.06 11.94
N LEU A 36 16.92 -37.59 13.15
CA LEU A 36 17.25 -36.92 14.41
C LEU A 36 18.76 -36.71 14.59
N LYS A 37 19.58 -37.65 14.14
CA LYS A 37 21.04 -37.51 14.16
C LYS A 37 21.50 -36.43 13.20
N ALA A 38 20.99 -36.42 11.95
CA ALA A 38 21.33 -35.40 10.96
C ALA A 38 20.92 -33.98 11.44
N LEU A 39 19.76 -33.86 12.08
CA LEU A 39 19.29 -32.59 12.67
C LEU A 39 20.18 -32.11 13.82
N ARG A 40 20.63 -33.03 14.70
CA ARG A 40 21.57 -32.70 15.79
C ARG A 40 22.93 -32.25 15.24
N ASP A 41 23.43 -32.89 14.22
CA ASP A 41 24.71 -32.54 13.60
C ASP A 41 24.61 -31.15 12.91
N ALA A 42 23.50 -30.86 12.22
CA ALA A 42 23.23 -29.55 11.63
C ALA A 42 23.13 -28.42 12.68
N ILE A 43 22.46 -28.68 13.81
CA ILE A 43 22.38 -27.72 14.95
C ILE A 43 23.79 -27.49 15.53
N GLY A 44 24.60 -28.52 15.67
CA GLY A 44 25.99 -28.40 16.14
C GLY A 44 26.85 -27.54 15.24
N GLU A 45 26.71 -27.65 13.92
CA GLU A 45 27.42 -26.79 12.96
C GLU A 45 26.94 -25.33 13.00
N GLN A 46 25.64 -25.11 13.14
CA GLN A 46 25.10 -23.75 13.32
C GLN A 46 25.60 -23.09 14.61
N GLN A 47 25.68 -23.83 15.71
CA GLN A 47 26.22 -23.31 16.97
C GLN A 47 27.69 -22.90 16.84
N LYS A 48 28.50 -23.66 16.12
CA LYS A 48 29.91 -23.29 15.83
C LYS A 48 29.99 -22.00 14.99
N GLN A 49 29.13 -21.84 13.98
CA GLN A 49 29.10 -20.64 13.17
C GLN A 49 28.69 -19.40 13.98
N ILE A 50 27.73 -19.53 14.88
CA ILE A 50 27.31 -18.45 15.78
C ILE A 50 28.46 -18.05 16.72
N ALA A 51 29.19 -19.01 17.29
CA ALA A 51 30.34 -18.72 18.14
C ALA A 51 31.47 -17.97 17.40
N GLN A 52 31.76 -18.34 16.15
CA GLN A 52 32.72 -17.63 15.32
C GLN A 52 32.27 -16.20 15.00
N GLN A 53 31.00 -15.97 14.73
CA GLN A 53 30.47 -14.64 14.50
C GLN A 53 30.53 -13.77 15.76
N GLN A 54 30.28 -14.31 16.93
CA GLN A 54 30.41 -13.60 18.21
C GLN A 54 31.85 -13.17 18.48
N GLU A 55 32.82 -14.01 18.18
CA GLU A 55 34.24 -13.68 18.33
C GLU A 55 34.66 -12.56 17.35
N GLN A 56 34.16 -12.57 16.12
CA GLN A 56 34.38 -11.49 15.16
C GLN A 56 33.78 -10.17 15.63
N ILE A 57 32.57 -10.18 16.19
CA ILE A 57 31.93 -8.99 16.75
C ILE A 57 32.76 -8.42 17.89
N GLN A 58 33.19 -9.23 18.85
CA GLN A 58 34.05 -8.78 19.96
C GLN A 58 35.36 -8.16 19.47
N THR A 59 35.97 -8.75 18.45
CA THR A 59 37.21 -8.22 17.85
C THR A 59 36.97 -6.85 17.17
N LEU A 60 35.80 -6.66 16.54
CA LEU A 60 35.43 -5.39 15.92
C LEU A 60 35.11 -4.32 16.96
N GLU A 61 34.45 -4.67 18.05
CA GLU A 61 34.17 -3.77 19.17
C GLU A 61 35.44 -3.29 19.86
N GLN A 62 36.39 -4.16 20.09
CA GLN A 62 37.71 -3.76 20.63
C GLN A 62 38.43 -2.78 19.72
N ARG A 63 38.45 -3.01 18.41
CA ARG A 63 39.06 -2.09 17.43
C ARG A 63 38.32 -0.74 17.33
N LEU A 64 37.04 -0.70 17.62
CA LEU A 64 36.27 0.55 17.71
C LEU A 64 36.63 1.33 18.97
N GLN A 65 36.74 0.68 20.11
CA GLN A 65 37.15 1.31 21.37
C GLN A 65 38.57 1.90 21.31
N GLU A 66 39.51 1.21 20.65
CA GLU A 66 40.87 1.71 20.45
C GLU A 66 40.94 2.97 19.56
N LYS A 67 39.97 3.15 18.64
CA LYS A 67 39.91 4.34 17.79
C LYS A 67 39.20 5.54 18.42
N THR A 68 38.47 5.36 19.53
CA THR A 68 37.65 6.42 20.16
C THR A 68 38.35 7.14 21.33
N SER A 69 39.57 6.75 21.66
CA SER A 69 40.39 7.35 22.75
C SER A 69 41.28 8.51 22.31
N GLY A 70 40.85 9.29 21.33
CA GLY A 70 41.49 10.54 20.91
C GLY A 70 40.66 11.76 21.35
N THR A 71 41.25 12.58 22.20
CA THR A 71 40.70 13.74 22.92
C THR A 71 39.96 14.78 22.05
N PRO A 72 38.81 15.34 22.46
CA PRO A 72 38.16 16.45 21.77
C PRO A 72 38.62 17.81 22.30
N HIS A 73 38.97 18.70 21.39
CA HIS A 73 39.17 20.12 21.66
C HIS A 73 37.80 20.82 21.74
N VAL A 74 37.55 21.48 22.85
CA VAL A 74 36.40 22.36 23.09
C VAL A 74 36.69 23.73 22.46
N ALA A 75 35.81 24.20 21.61
CA ALA A 75 35.76 25.58 21.17
C ALA A 75 34.41 26.22 21.59
N ASP A 76 34.55 27.25 22.41
CA ASP A 76 33.54 28.13 22.96
C ASP A 76 32.82 28.91 21.84
N ALA A 77 31.48 28.98 21.85
CA ALA A 77 30.73 29.84 20.96
C ALA A 77 29.51 30.45 21.68
N THR A 78 29.61 31.73 21.87
CA THR A 78 28.69 32.70 22.44
C THR A 78 27.24 32.62 21.91
N LEU A 79 26.32 32.69 22.86
CA LEU A 79 24.87 32.90 22.66
C LEU A 79 24.59 34.19 21.86
N ARG A 80 23.79 34.05 20.81
CA ARG A 80 22.96 35.13 20.28
C ARG A 80 21.52 34.65 20.21
N THR A 81 20.69 35.31 20.96
CA THR A 81 19.23 35.24 20.97
C THR A 81 18.66 35.69 19.64
N ALA A 82 17.86 34.81 19.01
CA ALA A 82 17.03 35.15 17.86
C ALA A 82 15.56 34.87 18.16
N SER A 83 14.77 35.90 17.92
CA SER A 83 13.32 36.02 18.05
C SER A 83 12.56 34.95 17.24
N PRO A 84 11.36 34.54 17.66
CA PRO A 84 10.63 33.48 16.97
C PRO A 84 10.03 33.97 15.66
N ALA A 85 10.36 33.29 14.56
CA ALA A 85 9.72 33.46 13.26
C ALA A 85 8.43 32.65 13.18
N PRO A 86 7.40 33.12 12.46
CA PRO A 86 6.09 32.51 12.40
C PRO A 86 6.09 31.21 11.59
N ALA A 87 5.21 30.28 11.98
CA ALA A 87 4.98 28.99 11.33
C ALA A 87 4.61 29.19 9.86
N THR A 88 5.47 28.74 8.97
CA THR A 88 5.24 28.79 7.54
C THR A 88 4.63 27.47 7.09
N THR A 89 3.39 27.55 6.61
CA THR A 89 2.75 26.61 5.71
C THR A 89 3.76 26.19 4.63
N VAL A 90 3.85 24.89 4.30
CA VAL A 90 4.67 24.42 3.18
C VAL A 90 4.04 24.87 1.87
N VAL A 91 4.23 26.15 1.56
CA VAL A 91 4.23 26.67 0.19
C VAL A 91 5.69 26.59 -0.24
N GLN A 92 6.00 25.78 -1.24
CA GLN A 92 7.31 25.75 -1.86
C GLN A 92 7.58 27.13 -2.51
N GLU A 93 8.17 28.03 -1.77
CA GLU A 93 8.97 29.10 -2.36
C GLU A 93 10.29 28.49 -2.83
N THR A 94 10.77 28.98 -3.96
CA THR A 94 12.05 28.66 -4.60
C THR A 94 13.26 29.13 -3.78
N GLU A 95 13.33 28.77 -2.52
CA GLU A 95 14.58 28.77 -1.77
C GLU A 95 15.28 27.43 -2.01
N LYS A 96 16.62 27.48 -2.19
CA LYS A 96 17.44 26.25 -2.18
C LYS A 96 16.97 25.39 -1.02
N PRO A 97 16.62 24.11 -1.24
CA PRO A 97 16.18 23.25 -0.15
C PRO A 97 17.23 23.30 0.95
N LYS A 98 16.87 23.73 2.15
CA LYS A 98 17.75 23.59 3.31
C LYS A 98 18.03 22.10 3.44
N GLU A 99 19.31 21.73 3.33
CA GLU A 99 19.74 20.35 3.51
C GLU A 99 19.22 19.87 4.88
N SER A 100 18.64 18.68 4.91
CA SER A 100 18.24 18.07 6.18
C SER A 100 19.48 17.95 7.08
N PRO A 101 19.41 18.25 8.37
CA PRO A 101 20.54 18.08 9.28
C PRO A 101 20.99 16.63 9.40
N LEU A 102 20.19 15.65 8.95
CA LEU A 102 20.53 14.25 8.87
C LEU A 102 21.26 13.88 7.58
N SER A 103 21.32 14.80 6.59
CA SER A 103 21.99 14.51 5.31
C SER A 103 23.50 14.41 5.49
N PHE A 104 24.07 13.42 4.82
CA PHE A 104 25.53 13.25 4.72
C PHE A 104 25.93 12.86 3.29
N ARG A 105 27.19 13.11 2.91
CA ARG A 105 27.68 12.85 1.56
C ARG A 105 28.78 11.81 1.54
N ILE A 106 28.72 10.93 0.57
CA ILE A 106 29.79 9.98 0.25
C ILE A 106 30.14 10.19 -1.24
N GLY A 107 31.29 10.77 -1.49
CA GLY A 107 31.66 11.20 -2.84
C GLY A 107 30.71 12.26 -3.39
N GLY A 108 30.16 12.05 -4.58
CA GLY A 108 29.17 12.92 -5.22
C GLY A 108 27.71 12.62 -4.85
N THR A 109 27.47 11.69 -3.94
CA THR A 109 26.13 11.19 -3.59
C THR A 109 25.74 11.68 -2.21
N GLU A 110 24.53 12.19 -2.08
CA GLU A 110 23.91 12.64 -0.82
C GLU A 110 22.91 11.59 -0.32
N PHE A 111 23.01 11.27 0.96
CA PHE A 111 22.15 10.36 1.69
C PHE A 111 21.34 11.15 2.71
N THR A 112 20.02 11.05 2.65
CA THR A 112 19.11 11.76 3.55
C THR A 112 18.20 10.73 4.23
N PRO A 113 18.54 10.26 5.43
CA PRO A 113 17.63 9.50 6.28
C PRO A 113 16.43 10.35 6.71
N GLY A 114 15.30 9.70 6.95
CA GLY A 114 14.09 10.36 7.46
C GLY A 114 13.12 9.35 8.04
N GLY A 115 11.96 9.84 8.43
CA GLY A 115 10.90 9.01 9.00
C GLY A 115 10.27 9.61 10.26
N PHE A 116 9.57 8.78 11.00
CA PHE A 116 8.95 9.17 12.26
C PHE A 116 8.75 7.95 13.18
N VAL A 117 8.76 8.20 14.48
CA VAL A 117 8.30 7.25 15.50
C VAL A 117 6.88 7.61 15.86
N ASP A 118 6.00 6.62 15.88
CA ASP A 118 4.58 6.77 16.12
C ASP A 118 4.12 5.89 17.29
N PHE A 119 3.30 6.46 18.16
CA PHE A 119 2.56 5.72 19.17
C PHE A 119 1.07 5.93 18.94
N GLU A 120 0.42 4.92 18.41
CA GLU A 120 -0.95 4.96 17.97
C GLU A 120 -1.88 4.22 18.89
N ASN A 121 -3.04 4.84 19.16
CA ASN A 121 -4.15 4.26 19.91
C ASN A 121 -5.35 4.16 18.97
N ILE A 122 -5.90 2.97 18.84
CA ILE A 122 -6.98 2.64 17.92
C ILE A 122 -8.17 2.15 18.72
N PHE A 123 -9.33 2.75 18.52
CA PHE A 123 -10.61 2.29 19.04
C PHE A 123 -11.57 1.98 17.89
N ARG A 124 -12.28 0.84 17.98
CA ARG A 124 -13.36 0.48 17.07
C ARG A 124 -14.58 0.01 17.83
N SER A 125 -15.75 0.45 17.40
CA SER A 125 -17.04 0.11 18.03
C SER A 125 -17.50 -1.32 17.73
N THR A 126 -16.87 -2.00 16.77
CA THR A 126 -17.10 -3.42 16.44
C THR A 126 -15.76 -4.13 16.24
N ASN A 127 -15.73 -5.45 16.41
CA ASN A 127 -14.53 -6.25 16.18
C ASN A 127 -14.42 -6.66 14.73
N THR A 128 -13.57 -5.95 13.96
CA THR A 128 -13.36 -6.22 12.54
C THR A 128 -12.42 -7.40 12.29
N GLY A 129 -11.74 -7.91 13.34
CA GLY A 129 -10.68 -8.90 13.22
C GLY A 129 -9.45 -8.38 12.46
N GLY A 130 -9.39 -7.09 12.19
CA GLY A 130 -8.27 -6.43 11.52
C GLY A 130 -7.10 -6.19 12.48
N SER A 131 -5.91 -6.00 11.89
CA SER A 131 -4.72 -5.54 12.60
C SER A 131 -4.83 -4.02 12.91
N THR A 132 -3.81 -3.25 12.64
CA THR A 132 -3.87 -1.78 12.69
C THR A 132 -4.77 -1.22 11.60
N ALA A 133 -4.73 -1.82 10.41
CA ALA A 133 -5.60 -1.46 9.29
C ALA A 133 -7.05 -1.91 9.55
N THR A 134 -8.01 -1.07 9.14
CA THR A 134 -9.43 -1.39 9.21
C THR A 134 -9.86 -2.15 7.97
N THR A 135 -10.43 -3.34 8.17
CA THR A 135 -11.00 -4.13 7.07
C THR A 135 -12.35 -3.55 6.68
N PHE A 136 -12.38 -2.58 5.79
CA PHE A 136 -13.60 -1.85 5.42
C PHE A 136 -14.71 -2.75 4.89
N GLY A 137 -14.38 -3.69 4.00
CA GLY A 137 -15.31 -4.65 3.43
C GLY A 137 -15.80 -5.71 4.42
N GLY A 138 -15.14 -5.84 5.58
CA GLY A 138 -15.40 -6.86 6.59
C GLY A 138 -16.10 -6.36 7.86
N ILE A 139 -16.62 -5.12 7.91
CA ILE A 139 -17.33 -4.59 9.09
C ILE A 139 -18.45 -5.57 9.51
N PRO A 140 -18.46 -6.06 10.78
CA PRO A 140 -19.45 -7.03 11.23
C PRO A 140 -20.86 -6.45 11.29
N PHE A 141 -21.86 -7.27 10.95
CA PHE A 141 -23.27 -6.90 11.10
C PHE A 141 -23.73 -7.02 12.56
N SER A 142 -24.74 -6.24 12.93
CA SER A 142 -25.30 -6.20 14.28
C SER A 142 -25.99 -7.50 14.74
N ASN A 143 -26.21 -8.47 13.85
CA ASN A 143 -26.69 -9.80 14.17
C ASN A 143 -25.57 -10.84 14.38
N THR A 144 -24.32 -10.40 14.47
CA THR A 144 -23.15 -11.27 14.75
C THR A 144 -22.52 -10.89 16.08
N VAL A 145 -21.83 -11.83 16.72
CA VAL A 145 -21.12 -11.59 17.99
C VAL A 145 -20.08 -10.48 17.83
N GLN A 146 -19.32 -10.49 16.73
CA GLN A 146 -18.29 -9.48 16.41
C GLN A 146 -18.88 -8.06 16.30
N GLY A 147 -20.14 -7.94 15.85
CA GLY A 147 -20.85 -6.66 15.79
C GLY A 147 -21.17 -6.03 17.15
N HIS A 148 -21.03 -6.80 18.25
CA HIS A 148 -21.26 -6.35 19.62
C HIS A 148 -19.98 -6.28 20.48
N LEU A 149 -18.82 -6.55 19.88
CA LEU A 149 -17.53 -6.46 20.54
C LEU A 149 -16.81 -5.17 20.10
N THR A 150 -16.26 -4.46 21.08
CA THR A 150 -15.37 -3.32 20.80
C THR A 150 -13.93 -3.77 20.72
N GLU A 151 -13.11 -3.00 20.00
CA GLU A 151 -11.66 -3.18 19.93
C GLU A 151 -10.94 -1.95 20.51
N PHE A 152 -9.86 -2.19 21.23
CA PHE A 152 -8.90 -1.19 21.62
C PHE A 152 -7.49 -1.73 21.46
N ARG A 153 -6.61 -0.96 20.84
CA ARG A 153 -5.23 -1.36 20.58
C ARG A 153 -4.28 -0.17 20.72
N MET A 154 -3.12 -0.40 21.31
CA MET A 154 -1.98 0.50 21.31
C MET A 154 -0.86 -0.14 20.48
N THR A 155 -0.20 0.63 19.60
CA THR A 155 0.81 0.09 18.71
C THR A 155 1.80 1.15 18.23
N GLY A 156 3.02 0.71 17.87
CA GLY A 156 4.02 1.52 17.17
C GLY A 156 4.21 1.12 15.71
N GLN A 157 3.34 0.27 15.15
CA GLN A 157 3.51 -0.34 13.82
C GLN A 157 3.53 0.67 12.68
N TYR A 158 2.92 1.84 12.85
CA TYR A 158 2.97 2.91 11.84
C TYR A 158 4.27 3.73 11.86
N SER A 159 5.16 3.50 12.86
CA SER A 159 6.50 4.07 12.82
C SER A 159 7.16 3.76 11.48
N ARG A 160 7.79 4.77 10.88
CA ARG A 160 8.29 4.70 9.51
C ARG A 160 9.71 5.19 9.44
N TYR A 161 10.49 4.54 8.61
CA TYR A 161 11.82 5.00 8.23
C TYR A 161 11.92 5.10 6.71
N ASN A 162 12.74 6.04 6.24
CA ASN A 162 13.08 6.14 4.83
C ASN A 162 14.54 6.57 4.64
N LEU A 163 15.03 6.31 3.44
CA LEU A 163 16.32 6.76 2.97
C LEU A 163 16.18 7.27 1.54
N LYS A 164 16.48 8.56 1.35
CA LYS A 164 16.63 9.15 0.03
C LYS A 164 18.11 9.22 -0.30
N VAL A 165 18.47 8.77 -1.50
CA VAL A 165 19.83 8.80 -2.04
C VAL A 165 19.79 9.63 -3.31
N SER A 166 20.51 10.74 -3.39
CA SER A 166 20.48 11.63 -4.55
C SER A 166 21.89 11.96 -5.06
N GLY A 167 22.00 12.05 -6.38
CA GLY A 167 23.24 12.39 -7.04
C GLY A 167 23.00 13.05 -8.40
N LYS A 168 23.99 13.82 -8.85
CA LYS A 168 23.97 14.45 -10.17
C LYS A 168 25.14 13.94 -10.98
N TYR A 169 24.84 13.43 -12.18
CA TYR A 169 25.86 13.00 -13.14
C TYR A 169 25.59 13.67 -14.49
N GLY A 170 26.41 14.65 -14.84
CA GLY A 170 26.20 15.51 -16.02
C GLY A 170 24.86 16.24 -15.91
N GLU A 171 23.99 16.06 -16.89
CA GLU A 171 22.62 16.63 -16.92
C GLU A 171 21.58 15.75 -16.22
N ASN A 172 21.98 14.55 -15.76
CA ASN A 172 21.07 13.61 -15.13
C ASN A 172 21.02 13.82 -13.61
N ASN A 173 19.82 13.97 -13.06
CA ASN A 173 19.57 13.90 -11.62
C ASN A 173 19.03 12.52 -11.31
N LEU A 174 19.70 11.81 -10.41
CA LEU A 174 19.33 10.46 -9.96
C LEU A 174 18.84 10.52 -8.52
N VAL A 175 17.72 9.90 -8.24
CA VAL A 175 17.18 9.76 -6.89
C VAL A 175 16.79 8.30 -6.66
N GLY A 176 17.36 7.68 -5.64
CA GLY A 176 16.89 6.42 -5.09
C GLY A 176 16.09 6.69 -3.81
N TYR A 177 15.04 5.93 -3.57
CA TYR A 177 14.22 6.04 -2.39
C TYR A 177 13.84 4.66 -1.85
N LEU A 178 13.97 4.51 -0.54
CA LEU A 178 13.53 3.33 0.20
C LEU A 178 12.69 3.79 1.38
N GLU A 179 11.53 3.15 1.59
CA GLU A 179 10.67 3.41 2.75
C GLU A 179 10.12 2.09 3.31
N GLY A 180 10.11 1.98 4.62
CA GLY A 180 9.53 0.86 5.34
C GLY A 180 8.82 1.27 6.62
N ASP A 181 7.94 0.40 7.09
CA ASP A 181 7.26 0.48 8.38
C ASP A 181 7.24 -0.90 9.07
N PHE A 182 6.59 -1.00 10.21
CA PHE A 182 6.46 -2.24 10.99
C PHE A 182 5.06 -2.86 10.89
N ASN A 183 4.32 -2.53 9.85
CA ASN A 183 2.97 -3.03 9.60
C ASN A 183 2.94 -4.17 8.57
N GLY A 184 3.94 -5.08 8.64
CA GLY A 184 3.95 -6.36 7.94
C GLY A 184 3.03 -7.39 8.59
N ASN A 185 3.19 -8.65 8.22
CA ASN A 185 2.42 -9.74 8.83
C ASN A 185 2.84 -9.94 10.29
N ASP A 186 1.89 -9.84 11.20
CA ASP A 186 2.11 -10.15 12.61
C ASP A 186 2.11 -11.66 12.85
N ALA A 187 2.98 -12.11 13.76
CA ALA A 187 2.88 -13.45 14.29
C ALA A 187 1.59 -13.63 15.12
N ALA A 188 1.06 -14.83 15.16
CA ALA A 188 -0.01 -15.16 16.10
C ALA A 188 0.43 -14.85 17.55
N ASN A 189 -0.50 -14.41 18.39
CA ASN A 189 -0.26 -14.11 19.81
C ASN A 189 0.74 -12.97 20.08
N VAL A 190 0.72 -11.92 19.28
CA VAL A 190 1.59 -10.73 19.42
C VAL A 190 1.54 -10.07 20.81
N PHE A 191 0.50 -10.30 21.60
CA PHE A 191 0.31 -9.71 22.92
C PHE A 191 0.76 -10.60 24.09
N VAL A 192 1.20 -11.84 23.83
CA VAL A 192 1.65 -12.80 24.85
C VAL A 192 3.12 -12.58 25.21
N THR A 193 3.91 -12.15 24.25
CA THR A 193 5.34 -11.84 24.40
C THR A 193 5.59 -10.40 23.95
N SER A 194 6.85 -10.01 23.70
CA SER A 194 7.13 -8.72 23.06
C SER A 194 6.50 -8.71 21.67
N ASN A 195 5.80 -7.63 21.29
CA ASN A 195 5.10 -7.48 20.02
C ASN A 195 6.04 -7.68 18.81
N PRO A 196 6.07 -8.86 18.15
CA PRO A 196 6.97 -9.15 17.05
C PRO A 196 6.43 -8.57 15.74
N HIS A 197 6.34 -7.23 15.66
CA HIS A 197 5.92 -6.53 14.45
C HIS A 197 6.95 -6.71 13.34
N THR A 198 6.51 -7.24 12.20
CA THR A 198 7.40 -7.47 11.07
C THR A 198 7.57 -6.22 10.22
N ASN A 199 8.78 -6.08 9.67
CA ASN A 199 9.09 -5.01 8.74
C ASN A 199 8.33 -5.19 7.43
N ARG A 200 7.77 -4.09 6.90
CA ARG A 200 7.14 -4.04 5.58
C ARG A 200 7.86 -3.01 4.71
N ILE A 201 8.34 -3.42 3.54
CA ILE A 201 8.82 -2.49 2.53
C ILE A 201 7.58 -1.85 1.88
N ARG A 202 7.50 -0.53 1.97
CA ARG A 202 6.40 0.26 1.39
C ARG A 202 6.74 0.72 -0.01
N LEU A 203 7.86 1.43 -0.14
CA LEU A 203 8.33 2.00 -1.39
C LEU A 203 9.80 1.67 -1.58
N TYR A 204 10.18 1.40 -2.81
CA TYR A 204 11.57 1.35 -3.27
C TYR A 204 11.59 1.69 -4.76
N TRP A 205 12.26 2.75 -5.14
CA TRP A 205 12.32 3.17 -6.53
C TRP A 205 13.58 3.96 -6.83
N LEU A 206 13.92 3.96 -8.12
CA LEU A 206 14.94 4.80 -8.73
C LEU A 206 14.25 5.75 -9.70
N ASP A 207 14.57 7.03 -9.61
CA ASP A 207 14.08 8.10 -10.48
C ASP A 207 15.25 8.78 -11.20
N LEU A 208 15.12 8.98 -12.50
CA LEU A 208 16.06 9.66 -13.37
C LEU A 208 15.38 10.85 -14.03
N LYS A 209 15.85 12.06 -13.72
CA LYS A 209 15.43 13.30 -14.40
C LYS A 209 16.49 13.83 -15.35
N ARG A 210 16.08 14.06 -16.61
CA ARG A 210 16.90 14.71 -17.63
C ARG A 210 16.07 15.69 -18.47
N GLY A 211 16.39 16.96 -18.37
CA GLY A 211 15.64 18.02 -19.03
C GLY A 211 14.17 18.01 -18.59
N LYS A 212 13.24 17.83 -19.53
CA LYS A 212 11.79 17.76 -19.28
C LYS A 212 11.29 16.34 -18.97
N TRP A 213 12.13 15.33 -19.07
CA TRP A 213 11.74 13.95 -18.85
C TRP A 213 12.16 13.43 -17.47
N GLU A 214 11.30 12.63 -16.88
CA GLU A 214 11.50 11.89 -15.66
C GLU A 214 11.12 10.43 -15.88
N PHE A 215 11.96 9.50 -15.46
CA PHE A 215 11.75 8.07 -15.58
C PHE A 215 11.93 7.42 -14.22
N LEU A 216 10.90 6.72 -13.75
CA LEU A 216 10.90 6.03 -12.48
C LEU A 216 10.69 4.53 -12.68
N ALA A 217 11.44 3.72 -11.96
CA ALA A 217 11.30 2.27 -11.91
C ALA A 217 11.38 1.78 -10.47
N GLY A 218 10.48 0.89 -10.08
CA GLY A 218 10.43 0.30 -8.74
C GLY A 218 9.01 0.16 -8.22
N GLN A 219 8.85 0.04 -6.91
CA GLN A 219 7.56 0.05 -6.25
C GLN A 219 7.25 1.45 -5.72
N SER A 220 6.17 2.02 -6.21
CA SER A 220 5.72 3.37 -5.87
C SER A 220 4.20 3.43 -5.79
N TRP A 221 3.65 4.54 -5.36
CA TRP A 221 2.25 4.86 -5.54
C TRP A 221 1.96 5.00 -7.03
N GLY A 222 0.89 4.36 -7.51
CA GLY A 222 0.47 4.42 -8.90
C GLY A 222 -0.11 5.78 -9.29
N LEU A 223 -0.18 6.04 -10.61
CA LEU A 223 -0.76 7.30 -11.14
C LEU A 223 -2.26 7.45 -10.85
N GLU A 224 -2.98 6.38 -10.50
CA GLU A 224 -4.38 6.44 -10.05
C GLU A 224 -4.53 7.14 -8.69
N THR A 225 -3.46 7.16 -7.89
CA THR A 225 -3.46 7.84 -6.60
C THR A 225 -3.46 9.36 -6.79
N PRO A 226 -4.34 10.11 -6.10
CA PRO A 226 -4.40 11.57 -6.25
C PRO A 226 -3.14 12.26 -5.77
N ASN A 227 -2.76 13.36 -6.44
CA ASN A 227 -1.65 14.23 -6.08
C ASN A 227 -2.15 15.60 -5.59
N ARG A 228 -1.33 16.30 -4.81
CA ARG A 228 -1.59 17.72 -4.43
C ARG A 228 -0.93 18.70 -5.37
N LYS A 229 0.12 18.26 -6.05
CA LYS A 229 0.88 19.03 -7.02
C LYS A 229 1.66 18.09 -7.94
N GLY A 230 1.63 18.35 -9.25
CA GLY A 230 2.35 17.57 -10.25
C GLY A 230 2.00 16.09 -10.24
N LEU A 231 2.97 15.25 -10.59
CA LEU A 231 2.86 13.79 -10.60
C LEU A 231 3.97 13.15 -9.74
N SER A 232 4.00 13.52 -8.45
CA SER A 232 5.01 13.00 -7.51
C SER A 232 4.87 11.50 -7.28
N PRO A 233 5.98 10.73 -7.24
CA PRO A 233 5.96 9.32 -6.83
C PRO A 233 5.64 9.12 -5.33
N ASN A 234 5.80 10.17 -4.54
CA ASN A 234 5.45 10.22 -3.12
C ASN A 234 4.42 11.34 -2.92
N PRO A 235 3.14 11.08 -3.17
CA PRO A 235 2.09 12.05 -2.89
C PRO A 235 1.97 12.22 -1.37
N ALA A 236 2.68 13.20 -0.81
CA ALA A 236 2.69 13.44 0.61
C ALA A 236 1.33 13.97 1.08
N ASP A 237 0.85 13.46 2.20
CA ASP A 237 -0.27 13.99 3.00
C ASP A 237 -1.49 14.35 2.16
N LEU A 238 -1.90 13.43 1.26
CA LEU A 238 -3.05 13.64 0.40
C LEU A 238 -4.30 13.95 1.19
N PHE A 239 -4.56 13.08 2.15
CA PHE A 239 -5.64 13.18 3.11
C PHE A 239 -5.05 12.75 4.45
N LEU A 240 -5.26 13.52 5.48
CA LEU A 240 -4.74 13.27 6.82
C LEU A 240 -5.55 12.16 7.50
N THR A 241 -5.55 10.95 6.93
CA THR A 241 -6.38 9.87 7.47
C THR A 241 -5.55 8.70 7.98
N LEU A 242 -6.04 8.02 9.01
CA LEU A 242 -5.43 6.88 9.67
C LEU A 242 -6.25 5.59 9.55
N SER A 243 -7.32 5.59 8.76
CA SER A 243 -8.32 4.50 8.74
C SER A 243 -7.75 3.13 8.38
N GLU A 244 -6.89 3.05 7.38
CA GLU A 244 -6.25 1.80 6.97
C GLU A 244 -4.73 1.92 6.92
N ASP A 245 -4.27 3.04 6.43
CA ASP A 245 -2.87 3.43 6.40
C ASP A 245 -2.84 4.94 6.61
N ALA A 246 -1.70 5.53 6.94
CA ALA A 246 -1.59 6.94 7.31
C ALA A 246 -2.14 7.96 6.32
N ASN A 247 -2.52 7.57 5.10
CA ASN A 247 -3.09 8.45 4.09
C ASN A 247 -4.27 7.83 3.33
N VAL A 248 -4.89 6.77 3.84
CA VAL A 248 -5.94 6.05 3.13
C VAL A 248 -7.30 6.27 3.79
N HIS A 249 -8.30 6.51 2.96
CA HIS A 249 -9.70 6.71 3.33
C HIS A 249 -10.59 5.97 2.32
N VAL A 250 -11.75 5.51 2.72
CA VAL A 250 -12.74 4.99 1.77
C VAL A 250 -13.04 6.08 0.73
N GLY A 251 -12.94 5.72 -0.55
CA GLY A 251 -13.09 6.67 -1.66
C GLY A 251 -11.77 7.07 -2.33
N VAL A 252 -10.61 6.78 -1.72
CA VAL A 252 -9.29 7.01 -2.34
C VAL A 252 -8.86 5.77 -3.11
N PRO A 253 -8.73 5.80 -4.44
CA PRO A 253 -8.14 4.70 -5.18
C PRO A 253 -6.61 4.76 -5.05
N TYR A 254 -5.98 3.61 -4.88
CA TYR A 254 -4.52 3.52 -4.90
C TYR A 254 -4.01 2.10 -5.13
N THR A 255 -2.75 2.02 -5.58
CA THR A 255 -1.90 0.84 -5.42
C THR A 255 -0.49 1.26 -5.01
N ARG A 256 0.26 0.31 -4.46
CA ARG A 256 1.72 0.37 -4.32
C ARG A 256 2.27 -0.87 -5.01
N ALA A 257 2.46 -0.75 -6.31
CA ALA A 257 2.89 -1.85 -7.16
C ALA A 257 4.29 -1.63 -7.72
N GLY A 258 4.94 -2.70 -8.16
CA GLY A 258 6.09 -2.61 -9.05
C GLY A 258 5.66 -2.00 -10.37
N LEU A 259 6.31 -0.91 -10.78
CA LEU A 259 5.92 -0.11 -11.92
C LEU A 259 7.12 0.51 -12.65
N PHE A 260 6.86 0.92 -13.88
CA PHE A 260 7.70 1.81 -14.65
C PHE A 260 6.87 3.00 -15.10
N ARG A 261 7.37 4.23 -14.84
CA ARG A 261 6.69 5.49 -15.14
C ARG A 261 7.58 6.41 -15.92
N ALA A 262 7.02 7.05 -16.95
CA ALA A 262 7.63 8.17 -17.65
C ALA A 262 6.78 9.42 -17.44
N VAL A 263 7.40 10.56 -17.09
CA VAL A 263 6.72 11.84 -16.93
C VAL A 263 7.37 12.87 -17.84
N LEU A 264 6.57 13.57 -18.62
CA LEU A 264 6.96 14.75 -19.39
C LEU A 264 6.50 16.01 -18.65
N HIS A 265 7.43 16.79 -18.13
CA HIS A 265 7.21 18.15 -17.62
C HIS A 265 7.19 19.13 -18.80
N ALA A 266 6.04 19.28 -19.44
CA ALA A 266 5.91 20.10 -20.65
C ALA A 266 6.15 21.59 -20.35
N SER A 267 5.70 22.04 -19.16
CA SER A 267 5.99 23.36 -18.58
C SER A 267 6.04 23.26 -17.07
N ASP A 268 6.31 24.36 -16.37
CA ASP A 268 6.29 24.45 -14.89
C ASP A 268 4.91 24.18 -14.30
N ASN A 269 3.87 24.31 -15.11
CA ASN A 269 2.48 24.16 -14.72
C ASN A 269 1.81 22.88 -15.23
N PHE A 270 2.44 22.15 -16.16
CA PHE A 270 1.80 21.03 -16.83
C PHE A 270 2.73 19.83 -16.93
N ALA A 271 2.24 18.69 -16.45
CA ALA A 271 2.91 17.40 -16.55
C ALA A 271 1.97 16.36 -17.18
N TRP A 272 2.57 15.44 -17.94
CA TRP A 272 1.91 14.25 -18.47
C TRP A 272 2.70 13.01 -18.05
N GLY A 273 2.01 12.03 -17.47
CA GLY A 273 2.59 10.75 -17.04
C GLY A 273 1.98 9.57 -17.79
N LEU A 274 2.84 8.62 -18.11
CA LEU A 274 2.48 7.28 -18.59
C LEU A 274 3.15 6.24 -17.70
N GLU A 275 2.38 5.26 -17.25
CA GLU A 275 2.81 4.22 -16.33
C GLU A 275 2.39 2.85 -16.81
N VAL A 276 3.26 1.87 -16.62
CA VAL A 276 2.95 0.45 -16.69
C VAL A 276 3.25 -0.19 -15.33
N GLN A 277 2.31 -0.97 -14.79
CA GLN A 277 2.45 -1.58 -13.47
C GLN A 277 2.03 -3.04 -13.45
N ASN A 278 2.44 -3.75 -12.41
CA ASN A 278 2.07 -5.13 -12.21
C ASN A 278 0.56 -5.30 -12.26
N PRO A 279 0.06 -6.17 -13.15
CA PRO A 279 -1.36 -6.49 -13.21
C PRO A 279 -1.74 -7.42 -12.07
N GLU A 280 -3.05 -7.55 -11.83
CA GLU A 280 -3.63 -8.53 -10.92
C GLU A 280 -5.01 -8.98 -11.38
N GLN A 281 -5.45 -10.15 -10.93
CA GLN A 281 -6.80 -10.69 -11.14
C GLN A 281 -7.52 -10.80 -9.80
N PHE A 282 -8.02 -9.68 -9.33
CA PHE A 282 -8.65 -9.58 -8.03
C PHE A 282 -10.13 -9.98 -8.09
N VAL A 283 -10.54 -10.93 -7.26
CA VAL A 283 -11.94 -11.36 -7.11
C VAL A 283 -12.46 -11.21 -5.68
N GLY A 284 -11.58 -10.79 -4.75
CA GLY A 284 -11.89 -10.70 -3.33
C GLY A 284 -12.11 -12.08 -2.68
N ALA A 285 -11.64 -12.25 -1.46
CA ALA A 285 -11.76 -13.52 -0.75
C ALA A 285 -13.23 -13.89 -0.53
N ASN A 286 -13.73 -14.86 -1.29
CA ASN A 286 -15.09 -15.38 -1.25
C ASN A 286 -16.20 -14.35 -1.62
N GLU A 287 -15.88 -13.29 -2.35
CA GLU A 287 -16.87 -12.32 -2.82
C GLU A 287 -17.51 -12.77 -4.14
N VAL A 288 -16.73 -13.43 -4.98
CA VAL A 288 -17.18 -13.99 -6.27
C VAL A 288 -17.41 -15.49 -6.14
N ILE A 289 -18.56 -15.95 -6.62
CA ILE A 289 -18.90 -17.38 -6.73
C ILE A 289 -18.56 -17.84 -8.14
N PHE A 290 -17.54 -18.69 -8.30
CA PHE A 290 -17.18 -19.29 -9.59
C PHE A 290 -18.23 -20.32 -10.05
N PRO A 291 -18.36 -20.57 -11.39
CA PRO A 291 -19.18 -21.65 -11.91
C PRO A 291 -18.76 -22.98 -11.31
N PHE A 292 -19.73 -23.80 -10.92
CA PHE A 292 -19.46 -25.07 -10.23
C PHE A 292 -18.48 -25.97 -10.99
N ALA A 293 -18.66 -26.12 -12.30
CA ALA A 293 -17.80 -26.97 -13.12
C ALA A 293 -16.35 -26.49 -13.26
N PHE A 294 -16.10 -25.20 -13.03
CA PHE A 294 -14.78 -24.59 -13.24
C PHE A 294 -14.12 -24.10 -11.93
N ASN A 295 -14.79 -24.21 -10.79
CA ASN A 295 -14.33 -23.65 -9.52
C ASN A 295 -12.92 -24.11 -9.13
N ALA A 296 -12.63 -25.41 -9.27
CA ALA A 296 -11.30 -25.96 -8.95
C ALA A 296 -10.19 -25.47 -9.91
N GLN A 297 -10.55 -25.11 -11.14
CA GLN A 297 -9.59 -24.64 -12.14
C GLN A 297 -9.33 -23.13 -12.03
N LEU A 298 -10.32 -22.37 -11.59
CA LEU A 298 -10.27 -20.90 -11.54
C LEU A 298 -9.58 -20.37 -10.28
N GLY A 299 -9.78 -21.01 -9.13
CA GLY A 299 -9.20 -20.55 -7.86
C GLY A 299 -7.70 -20.23 -7.92
N PRO A 300 -6.85 -21.11 -8.50
CA PRO A 300 -5.40 -20.85 -8.61
C PRO A 300 -5.01 -19.73 -9.59
N GLN A 301 -5.93 -19.28 -10.44
CA GLN A 301 -5.67 -18.26 -11.46
C GLN A 301 -6.08 -16.84 -11.02
N PHE A 302 -6.77 -16.74 -9.87
CA PHE A 302 -7.20 -15.49 -9.28
C PHE A 302 -6.63 -15.37 -7.86
N ASP A 303 -6.70 -14.21 -7.24
CA ASP A 303 -6.15 -13.94 -5.91
C ASP A 303 -6.70 -14.84 -4.79
N ALA A 304 -7.80 -15.52 -5.03
CA ALA A 304 -8.40 -16.47 -4.07
C ALA A 304 -7.43 -17.55 -3.58
N ASN A 305 -6.52 -18.03 -4.45
CA ASN A 305 -5.52 -19.04 -4.11
C ASN A 305 -4.14 -18.79 -4.73
N ASN A 306 -3.92 -17.65 -5.35
CA ASN A 306 -2.65 -17.30 -5.98
C ASN A 306 -2.30 -15.84 -5.68
N GLN A 307 -1.37 -15.64 -4.78
CA GLN A 307 -0.90 -14.30 -4.35
C GLN A 307 0.46 -13.91 -4.97
N ASN A 308 1.09 -14.81 -5.72
CA ASN A 308 2.47 -14.60 -6.18
C ASN A 308 2.60 -14.41 -7.68
N THR A 309 1.61 -14.86 -8.47
CA THR A 309 1.66 -14.79 -9.93
C THR A 309 0.30 -14.42 -10.50
N THR A 310 0.30 -13.64 -11.57
CA THR A 310 -0.92 -13.17 -12.21
C THR A 310 -0.90 -13.50 -13.69
N PRO A 311 -1.82 -14.34 -14.20
CA PRO A 311 -1.84 -14.76 -15.60
C PRO A 311 -2.50 -13.74 -16.54
N ASN A 312 -2.20 -12.45 -16.40
CA ASN A 312 -2.74 -11.40 -17.25
C ASN A 312 -2.18 -11.42 -18.67
N ALA A 313 -2.90 -10.82 -19.61
CA ALA A 313 -2.46 -10.71 -20.99
C ALA A 313 -1.35 -9.64 -21.16
N PHE A 314 -1.43 -8.55 -20.41
CA PHE A 314 -0.45 -7.46 -20.39
C PHE A 314 -0.50 -6.69 -19.05
N PRO A 315 0.52 -5.89 -18.71
CA PRO A 315 0.52 -5.07 -17.50
C PRO A 315 -0.60 -4.02 -17.55
N ASP A 316 -1.01 -3.51 -16.39
CA ASP A 316 -1.94 -2.39 -16.33
C ASP A 316 -1.23 -1.12 -16.82
N ILE A 317 -1.92 -0.32 -17.62
CA ILE A 317 -1.41 0.90 -18.24
C ILE A 317 -2.23 2.08 -17.74
N ILE A 318 -1.57 3.10 -17.21
CA ILE A 318 -2.24 4.30 -16.68
C ILE A 318 -1.61 5.54 -17.30
N THR A 319 -2.43 6.48 -17.71
CA THR A 319 -1.98 7.81 -18.15
C THR A 319 -2.68 8.88 -17.35
N LYS A 320 -1.94 9.94 -16.97
CA LYS A 320 -2.48 11.05 -16.19
C LYS A 320 -1.87 12.37 -16.63
N LEU A 321 -2.71 13.39 -16.74
CA LEU A 321 -2.35 14.79 -16.92
C LEU A 321 -2.49 15.50 -15.59
N ALA A 322 -1.58 16.40 -15.28
CA ALA A 322 -1.65 17.29 -14.13
C ALA A 322 -1.39 18.72 -14.56
N TRP A 323 -2.21 19.64 -14.03
CA TRP A 323 -2.04 21.06 -14.20
C TRP A 323 -2.06 21.77 -12.84
N ASP A 324 -1.07 22.62 -12.63
CA ASP A 324 -0.93 23.44 -11.42
C ASP A 324 -1.04 24.93 -11.76
N SER A 325 -1.79 25.69 -10.98
CA SER A 325 -1.77 27.15 -11.11
C SER A 325 -0.38 27.70 -10.77
N GLY A 326 -0.02 28.82 -11.41
CA GLY A 326 1.21 29.53 -11.10
C GLY A 326 1.25 30.07 -9.65
N SER A 327 2.40 30.60 -9.27
CA SER A 327 2.68 31.08 -7.90
C SER A 327 1.88 32.33 -7.48
N SER A 328 1.24 33.02 -8.41
CA SER A 328 0.43 34.22 -8.15
C SER A 328 -1.06 33.87 -8.13
N GLY A 329 -1.65 33.83 -6.94
CA GLY A 329 -3.09 33.57 -6.76
C GLY A 329 -3.42 32.32 -5.92
N PRO A 330 -4.68 31.87 -5.95
CA PRO A 330 -5.08 30.62 -5.30
C PRO A 330 -4.29 29.42 -5.86
N SER A 331 -3.84 28.51 -4.99
CA SER A 331 -3.18 27.29 -5.44
C SER A 331 -4.23 26.30 -5.96
N ILE A 332 -4.21 26.03 -7.26
CA ILE A 332 -5.10 25.05 -7.89
C ILE A 332 -4.25 23.95 -8.47
N HIS A 333 -4.60 22.72 -8.14
CA HIS A 333 -4.13 21.52 -8.81
C HIS A 333 -5.31 20.79 -9.44
N PHE A 334 -5.18 20.41 -10.69
CA PHE A 334 -6.17 19.63 -11.42
C PHE A 334 -5.47 18.43 -12.06
N GLU A 335 -6.12 17.26 -11.99
CA GLU A 335 -5.65 16.06 -12.66
C GLU A 335 -6.79 15.32 -13.37
N ALA A 336 -6.45 14.69 -14.50
CA ALA A 336 -7.33 13.83 -15.26
C ALA A 336 -6.54 12.69 -15.89
N GLY A 337 -7.09 11.48 -15.89
CA GLY A 337 -6.39 10.33 -16.42
C GLY A 337 -7.33 9.21 -16.86
N ALA A 338 -6.72 8.21 -17.46
CA ALA A 338 -7.37 6.99 -17.87
C ALA A 338 -6.46 5.79 -17.61
N MET A 339 -7.07 4.63 -17.47
CA MET A 339 -6.35 3.37 -17.31
C MET A 339 -6.92 2.26 -18.16
N MET A 340 -6.09 1.28 -18.47
CA MET A 340 -6.44 0.04 -19.14
C MET A 340 -5.87 -1.13 -18.36
N THR A 341 -6.66 -2.17 -18.15
CA THR A 341 -6.29 -3.40 -17.46
C THR A 341 -6.73 -4.60 -18.29
N SER A 342 -6.15 -5.78 -18.05
CA SER A 342 -6.56 -7.02 -18.68
C SER A 342 -6.77 -8.11 -17.65
N LYS A 343 -7.71 -9.01 -17.93
CA LYS A 343 -7.91 -10.23 -17.15
C LYS A 343 -7.83 -11.42 -18.11
N LYS A 344 -7.24 -12.54 -17.64
CA LYS A 344 -7.04 -13.73 -18.44
C LYS A 344 -7.19 -14.98 -17.58
N PHE A 345 -7.84 -15.99 -18.12
CA PHE A 345 -7.86 -17.34 -17.52
C PHE A 345 -7.84 -18.41 -18.59
N THR A 346 -7.58 -19.64 -18.17
CA THR A 346 -7.59 -20.84 -19.01
C THR A 346 -8.35 -21.95 -18.30
N VAL A 347 -9.24 -22.64 -19.01
CA VAL A 347 -9.98 -23.80 -18.49
C VAL A 347 -9.91 -24.95 -19.46
N LEU A 348 -10.12 -26.16 -18.94
CA LEU A 348 -10.51 -27.31 -19.73
C LEU A 348 -12.04 -27.31 -19.81
N PRO A 349 -12.66 -27.04 -20.97
CA PRO A 349 -14.11 -27.02 -21.11
C PRO A 349 -14.74 -28.36 -20.73
N VAL A 350 -15.95 -28.33 -20.18
CA VAL A 350 -16.72 -29.55 -19.90
C VAL A 350 -17.10 -30.24 -21.19
N GLY A 351 -16.68 -31.51 -21.37
CA GLY A 351 -16.84 -32.25 -22.61
C GLY A 351 -15.82 -31.91 -23.70
N GLY A 352 -14.88 -31.02 -23.43
CA GLY A 352 -13.77 -30.68 -24.33
C GLY A 352 -12.54 -31.55 -24.13
N THR A 353 -11.69 -31.64 -25.16
CA THR A 353 -10.41 -32.37 -25.12
C THR A 353 -9.18 -31.46 -25.10
N GLY A 354 -9.35 -30.14 -25.22
CA GLY A 354 -8.28 -29.14 -25.24
C GLY A 354 -8.59 -27.97 -24.34
N PHE A 355 -7.54 -27.28 -23.90
CA PHE A 355 -7.68 -26.07 -23.09
C PHE A 355 -8.20 -24.88 -23.92
N SER A 356 -9.06 -24.09 -23.31
CA SER A 356 -9.58 -22.83 -23.82
C SER A 356 -9.06 -21.66 -22.97
N SER A 357 -8.54 -20.61 -23.62
CA SER A 357 -8.00 -19.42 -22.96
C SER A 357 -8.83 -18.20 -23.32
N HIS A 358 -9.24 -17.46 -22.33
CA HIS A 358 -10.07 -16.27 -22.49
C HIS A 358 -9.37 -15.06 -21.87
N SER A 359 -9.53 -13.91 -22.52
CA SER A 359 -9.03 -12.64 -21.99
C SER A 359 -10.00 -11.50 -22.30
N LYS A 360 -10.07 -10.53 -21.40
CA LYS A 360 -10.89 -9.34 -21.58
C LYS A 360 -10.14 -8.11 -21.11
N VAL A 361 -10.37 -7.00 -21.80
CA VAL A 361 -9.83 -5.68 -21.44
C VAL A 361 -10.89 -4.91 -20.68
N GLY A 362 -10.49 -4.32 -19.55
CA GLY A 362 -11.23 -3.36 -18.79
C GLY A 362 -10.45 -2.04 -18.71
N GLY A 363 -10.99 -1.10 -17.98
CA GLY A 363 -10.33 0.18 -17.74
C GLY A 363 -11.27 1.21 -17.14
N GLY A 364 -10.76 2.42 -16.97
CA GLY A 364 -11.52 3.48 -16.35
C GLY A 364 -10.93 4.85 -16.57
N VAL A 365 -11.62 5.84 -16.05
CA VAL A 365 -11.20 7.23 -16.03
C VAL A 365 -11.08 7.72 -14.59
N LEU A 366 -10.20 8.66 -14.36
CA LEU A 366 -10.00 9.28 -13.04
C LEU A 366 -9.83 10.78 -13.19
N GLY A 367 -10.11 11.50 -12.12
CA GLY A 367 -9.90 12.93 -12.06
C GLY A 367 -9.90 13.45 -10.64
N GLY A 368 -9.17 14.54 -10.44
CA GLY A 368 -9.04 15.14 -9.12
C GLY A 368 -8.81 16.64 -9.19
N VAL A 369 -9.11 17.28 -8.07
CA VAL A 369 -8.95 18.72 -7.89
C VAL A 369 -8.51 19.03 -6.46
N ASN A 370 -7.60 20.00 -6.32
CA ASN A 370 -7.16 20.54 -5.04
C ASN A 370 -7.18 22.06 -5.15
N LEU A 371 -8.08 22.71 -4.44
CA LEU A 371 -8.37 24.14 -4.53
C LEU A 371 -7.96 24.84 -3.22
N GLY A 372 -6.83 25.51 -3.21
CA GLY A 372 -6.45 26.42 -2.11
C GLY A 372 -7.21 27.73 -2.24
N LEU A 373 -8.32 27.86 -1.51
CA LEU A 373 -9.18 29.05 -1.57
C LEU A 373 -8.61 30.22 -0.77
N SER A 374 -7.82 29.94 0.25
CA SER A 374 -7.08 30.91 1.04
C SER A 374 -5.79 30.29 1.59
N LYS A 375 -4.95 31.08 2.27
CA LYS A 375 -3.71 30.59 2.90
C LYS A 375 -3.92 29.49 3.94
N GLY A 376 -5.11 29.33 4.47
CA GLY A 376 -5.42 28.33 5.50
C GLY A 376 -6.61 27.43 5.17
N PHE A 377 -7.20 27.53 3.99
CA PHE A 377 -8.39 26.73 3.63
C PHE A 377 -8.29 26.16 2.22
N ARG A 378 -8.60 24.86 2.10
CA ARG A 378 -8.49 24.09 0.87
C ARG A 378 -9.66 23.12 0.71
N LEU A 379 -10.12 22.95 -0.50
CA LEU A 379 -11.02 21.88 -0.90
C LEU A 379 -10.28 20.86 -1.74
N VAL A 380 -10.57 19.59 -1.52
CA VAL A 380 -9.99 18.48 -2.27
C VAL A 380 -11.09 17.55 -2.76
N GLY A 381 -10.90 16.95 -3.92
CA GLY A 381 -11.80 15.95 -4.46
C GLY A 381 -11.08 15.07 -5.45
N HIS A 382 -11.43 13.79 -5.47
CA HIS A 382 -10.93 12.83 -6.43
C HIS A 382 -11.99 11.76 -6.69
N GLY A 383 -12.07 11.28 -7.92
CA GLY A 383 -12.96 10.19 -8.28
C GLY A 383 -12.37 9.32 -9.39
N MET A 384 -12.83 8.08 -9.43
CA MET A 384 -12.46 7.10 -10.44
C MET A 384 -13.69 6.25 -10.79
N TRP A 385 -13.87 5.93 -12.07
CA TRP A 385 -14.98 5.09 -12.53
C TRP A 385 -14.54 4.23 -13.71
N GLY A 386 -14.96 2.96 -13.73
CA GLY A 386 -14.65 2.05 -14.81
C GLY A 386 -15.12 0.62 -14.59
N GLU A 387 -14.54 -0.31 -15.34
CA GLU A 387 -14.78 -1.75 -15.21
C GLU A 387 -13.47 -2.53 -15.13
N GLY A 388 -13.45 -3.60 -14.33
CA GLY A 388 -12.24 -4.41 -14.12
C GLY A 388 -11.19 -3.73 -13.23
N ILE A 389 -11.59 -2.78 -12.40
CA ILE A 389 -10.72 -1.92 -11.60
C ILE A 389 -11.03 -1.97 -10.09
N GLY A 390 -11.79 -2.96 -9.64
CA GLY A 390 -12.22 -3.09 -8.24
C GLY A 390 -11.07 -3.17 -7.25
N ARG A 391 -9.95 -3.78 -7.63
CA ARG A 391 -8.74 -3.88 -6.80
C ARG A 391 -8.17 -2.52 -6.37
N TYR A 392 -8.31 -1.50 -7.20
CA TYR A 392 -7.83 -0.14 -6.91
C TYR A 392 -8.62 0.57 -5.81
N MET A 393 -9.75 0.01 -5.41
CA MET A 393 -10.59 0.50 -4.32
C MET A 393 -10.26 -0.24 -3.03
N ILE A 394 -8.98 -0.25 -2.67
CA ILE A 394 -8.42 -0.86 -1.46
C ILE A 394 -8.78 -2.37 -1.39
N GLY A 395 -8.82 -3.05 -2.54
CA GLY A 395 -9.19 -4.47 -2.57
C GLY A 395 -10.57 -4.76 -1.97
N SER A 396 -11.54 -3.84 -2.11
CA SER A 396 -12.86 -3.95 -1.48
C SER A 396 -13.96 -4.43 -2.43
N GLY A 397 -13.61 -4.77 -3.67
CA GLY A 397 -14.53 -5.33 -4.65
C GLY A 397 -13.79 -5.99 -5.82
N PRO A 398 -14.43 -6.95 -6.51
CA PRO A 398 -13.77 -7.74 -7.54
C PRO A 398 -13.59 -6.97 -8.86
N ASP A 399 -12.59 -7.40 -9.63
CA ASP A 399 -12.35 -6.88 -10.98
C ASP A 399 -13.29 -7.52 -12.01
N ALA A 400 -13.53 -8.82 -11.89
CA ALA A 400 -14.26 -9.59 -12.91
C ALA A 400 -15.00 -10.79 -12.30
N VAL A 401 -15.93 -11.32 -13.06
CA VAL A 401 -16.57 -12.61 -12.82
C VAL A 401 -16.35 -13.53 -14.02
N VAL A 402 -16.27 -14.83 -13.77
CA VAL A 402 -16.26 -15.86 -14.81
C VAL A 402 -17.62 -16.53 -14.83
N PHE A 403 -18.21 -16.68 -16.01
CA PHE A 403 -19.52 -17.28 -16.19
C PHE A 403 -19.48 -18.44 -17.21
N PRO A 404 -20.35 -19.46 -17.07
CA PRO A 404 -20.36 -20.60 -17.99
C PRO A 404 -21.04 -20.23 -19.31
N VAL A 405 -20.51 -20.74 -20.40
CA VAL A 405 -21.07 -20.62 -21.76
C VAL A 405 -21.40 -22.01 -22.29
N ALA A 406 -22.68 -22.29 -22.55
CA ALA A 406 -23.08 -23.56 -23.13
C ALA A 406 -22.56 -23.70 -24.58
N THR A 407 -21.86 -24.75 -24.88
CA THR A 407 -21.33 -25.08 -26.22
C THR A 407 -22.08 -26.23 -26.90
N GLY A 408 -22.96 -26.92 -26.17
CA GLY A 408 -23.81 -27.99 -26.64
C GLY A 408 -24.59 -28.63 -25.47
N PRO A 409 -25.28 -29.74 -25.71
CA PRO A 409 -25.96 -30.46 -24.64
C PRO A 409 -24.96 -30.98 -23.60
N ALA A 410 -25.07 -30.46 -22.35
CA ALA A 410 -24.22 -30.79 -21.23
C ALA A 410 -22.71 -30.49 -21.45
N THR A 411 -22.37 -29.63 -22.41
CA THR A 411 -21.01 -29.17 -22.66
C THR A 411 -20.92 -27.67 -22.42
N PHE A 412 -19.85 -27.24 -21.74
CA PHE A 412 -19.69 -25.85 -21.32
C PHE A 412 -18.24 -25.39 -21.50
N ASP A 413 -18.06 -24.20 -21.98
CA ASP A 413 -16.87 -23.37 -21.81
C ASP A 413 -17.15 -22.27 -20.80
N ALA A 414 -16.20 -21.37 -20.56
CA ALA A 414 -16.36 -20.23 -19.67
C ALA A 414 -15.97 -18.92 -20.38
N ASP A 415 -16.45 -17.78 -19.92
CA ASP A 415 -16.03 -16.47 -20.40
C ASP A 415 -15.98 -15.47 -19.24
N LEU A 416 -15.37 -14.28 -19.48
CA LEU A 416 -15.17 -13.20 -18.51
C LEU A 416 -16.20 -12.09 -18.67
N SER A 417 -16.62 -11.51 -17.55
CA SER A 417 -17.36 -10.25 -17.50
C SER A 417 -16.73 -9.33 -16.46
N MET A 418 -16.41 -8.11 -16.86
CA MET A 418 -15.83 -7.10 -15.94
C MET A 418 -16.89 -6.57 -14.98
N VAL A 419 -16.44 -6.23 -13.76
CA VAL A 419 -17.30 -5.59 -12.75
C VAL A 419 -17.09 -4.09 -12.80
N HIS A 420 -18.19 -3.33 -12.91
CA HIS A 420 -18.16 -1.88 -12.81
C HIS A 420 -17.87 -1.45 -11.37
N SER A 421 -16.94 -0.52 -11.21
CA SER A 421 -16.54 0.00 -9.91
C SER A 421 -16.31 1.50 -9.96
N GLY A 422 -16.56 2.17 -8.86
CA GLY A 422 -16.36 3.61 -8.74
C GLY A 422 -15.91 4.03 -7.35
N SER A 423 -15.14 5.10 -7.31
CA SER A 423 -14.69 5.77 -6.09
C SER A 423 -14.94 7.27 -6.16
N LEU A 424 -15.19 7.87 -5.02
CA LEU A 424 -15.28 9.32 -4.85
C LEU A 424 -14.80 9.68 -3.44
N ILE A 425 -13.98 10.71 -3.33
CA ILE A 425 -13.68 11.38 -2.07
C ILE A 425 -13.77 12.88 -2.25
N LEU A 426 -14.37 13.54 -1.26
CA LEU A 426 -14.45 15.00 -1.13
C LEU A 426 -13.95 15.39 0.24
N GLY A 427 -13.24 16.51 0.34
CA GLY A 427 -12.73 16.98 1.62
C GLY A 427 -12.55 18.48 1.68
N ALA A 428 -12.51 18.98 2.91
CA ALA A 428 -12.17 20.34 3.25
C ALA A 428 -11.09 20.34 4.33
N GLU A 429 -10.04 21.10 4.12
CA GLU A 429 -8.90 21.21 5.03
C GLU A 429 -8.73 22.66 5.48
N ALA A 430 -8.54 22.85 6.78
CA ALA A 430 -8.28 24.16 7.38
C ALA A 430 -6.99 24.12 8.21
N THR A 431 -6.12 25.11 8.02
CA THR A 431 -4.86 25.25 8.78
C THR A 431 -4.84 26.59 9.49
N ALA A 432 -4.64 26.58 10.81
CA ALA A 432 -4.52 27.76 11.63
C ALA A 432 -3.34 27.61 12.60
N GLY A 433 -2.26 28.34 12.33
CA GLY A 433 -1.03 28.27 13.13
C GLY A 433 -0.44 26.85 13.17
N LYS A 434 -0.48 26.20 14.34
CA LYS A 434 0.05 24.85 14.57
C LYS A 434 -1.02 23.75 14.47
N SER A 435 -2.26 24.11 14.17
CA SER A 435 -3.40 23.21 14.08
C SER A 435 -3.83 23.04 12.63
N GLN A 436 -4.16 21.80 12.25
CA GLN A 436 -4.74 21.47 10.98
C GLN A 436 -5.98 20.61 11.21
N LEU A 437 -7.09 20.93 10.55
CA LEU A 437 -8.36 20.22 10.59
C LEU A 437 -8.67 19.68 9.20
N GLY A 438 -9.16 18.46 9.13
CA GLY A 438 -9.66 17.80 7.93
C GLY A 438 -11.08 17.31 8.14
N PHE A 439 -11.91 17.44 7.12
CA PHE A 439 -13.26 16.84 7.02
C PHE A 439 -13.32 16.13 5.69
N TYR A 440 -13.59 14.84 5.69
CA TYR A 440 -13.68 14.06 4.46
C TYR A 440 -14.92 13.21 4.43
N TYR A 441 -15.45 13.03 3.24
CA TYR A 441 -16.48 12.03 2.94
C TYR A 441 -16.08 11.30 1.67
N GLY A 442 -16.09 9.97 1.73
CA GLY A 442 -15.73 9.13 0.61
C GLY A 442 -16.59 7.89 0.50
N GLY A 443 -16.57 7.29 -0.69
CA GLY A 443 -17.31 6.07 -0.95
C GLY A 443 -16.73 5.25 -2.09
N PHE A 444 -16.94 3.94 -2.00
CA PHE A 444 -16.78 2.98 -3.07
C PHE A 444 -18.14 2.40 -3.47
N TYR A 445 -18.29 2.14 -4.75
CA TYR A 445 -19.42 1.44 -5.32
C TYR A 445 -18.94 0.31 -6.23
N PHE A 446 -19.59 -0.87 -6.14
CA PHE A 446 -19.31 -2.03 -6.96
C PHE A 446 -20.61 -2.52 -7.59
N GLY A 447 -20.65 -2.59 -8.92
CA GLY A 447 -21.79 -3.07 -9.68
C GLY A 447 -21.96 -4.59 -9.50
N ARG A 448 -23.19 -5.04 -9.39
CA ARG A 448 -23.47 -6.48 -9.41
C ARG A 448 -23.20 -7.05 -10.81
N ASN A 449 -22.66 -8.24 -10.83
CA ASN A 449 -22.44 -9.00 -12.06
C ASN A 449 -22.61 -10.50 -11.73
N PHE A 450 -23.75 -11.08 -12.08
CA PHE A 450 -24.10 -12.44 -11.70
C PHE A 450 -24.83 -13.17 -12.83
N PHE A 451 -24.84 -14.50 -12.75
CA PHE A 451 -25.44 -15.39 -13.75
C PHE A 451 -26.13 -16.57 -13.07
N LEU A 452 -27.07 -17.19 -13.79
CA LEU A 452 -27.59 -18.50 -13.41
C LEU A 452 -26.54 -19.56 -13.74
N ASP A 453 -26.05 -20.29 -12.74
CA ASP A 453 -25.05 -21.32 -12.93
C ASP A 453 -25.69 -22.60 -13.45
N THR A 454 -25.71 -22.74 -14.76
CA THR A 454 -26.25 -23.93 -15.45
C THR A 454 -25.34 -25.17 -15.34
N THR A 455 -24.12 -25.02 -14.81
CA THR A 455 -23.19 -26.11 -14.51
C THR A 455 -23.39 -26.71 -13.13
N ASN A 456 -24.16 -26.04 -12.27
CA ASN A 456 -24.41 -26.50 -10.92
C ASN A 456 -25.47 -27.62 -10.93
N PRO A 457 -25.21 -28.79 -10.27
CA PRO A 457 -26.17 -29.88 -10.19
C PRO A 457 -27.45 -29.48 -9.42
N VAL A 458 -27.40 -28.45 -8.60
CA VAL A 458 -28.57 -27.90 -7.91
C VAL A 458 -29.17 -26.79 -8.77
N ALA A 459 -30.33 -27.01 -9.32
CA ALA A 459 -31.03 -26.03 -10.16
C ALA A 459 -31.29 -24.72 -9.43
N GLY A 460 -31.24 -23.59 -10.16
CA GLY A 460 -31.55 -22.27 -9.62
C GLY A 460 -30.41 -21.63 -8.80
N ARG A 461 -29.20 -22.17 -8.83
CA ARG A 461 -28.03 -21.55 -8.20
C ARG A 461 -27.48 -20.43 -9.07
N PHE A 462 -27.05 -19.36 -8.41
CA PHE A 462 -26.40 -18.22 -9.05
C PHE A 462 -24.93 -18.19 -8.71
N GLY A 463 -24.11 -17.83 -9.71
CA GLY A 463 -22.71 -17.51 -9.57
C GLY A 463 -22.44 -16.02 -9.83
N GLY A 464 -21.18 -15.61 -9.74
CA GLY A 464 -20.74 -14.23 -9.93
C GLY A 464 -20.73 -13.40 -8.66
N PHE A 465 -20.95 -12.09 -8.79
CA PHE A 465 -20.89 -11.11 -7.72
C PHE A 465 -22.22 -10.40 -7.50
N GLY A 466 -22.70 -10.39 -6.26
CA GLY A 466 -23.89 -9.61 -5.86
C GLY A 466 -25.24 -10.18 -6.35
N GLY A 467 -25.26 -11.44 -6.75
CA GLY A 467 -26.51 -12.16 -7.14
C GLY A 467 -27.35 -12.63 -5.95
N PRO A 468 -28.50 -13.25 -6.20
CA PRO A 468 -29.30 -13.88 -5.16
C PRO A 468 -28.47 -14.90 -4.38
N ASN A 469 -28.57 -14.87 -3.04
CA ASN A 469 -27.81 -15.71 -2.12
C ASN A 469 -26.29 -15.52 -2.16
N SER A 470 -25.79 -14.41 -2.73
CA SER A 470 -24.38 -14.07 -2.63
C SER A 470 -23.97 -13.86 -1.16
N PRO A 471 -22.69 -14.07 -0.81
CA PRO A 471 -22.19 -13.84 0.54
C PRO A 471 -22.37 -12.36 0.93
N ASN A 472 -22.48 -12.08 2.22
CA ASN A 472 -22.60 -10.72 2.74
C ASN A 472 -21.30 -9.89 2.63
N SER A 473 -20.20 -10.50 2.21
CA SER A 473 -18.96 -9.84 1.79
C SER A 473 -19.05 -9.22 0.40
N ALA A 474 -20.00 -9.64 -0.44
CA ALA A 474 -20.25 -9.02 -1.75
C ALA A 474 -20.89 -7.63 -1.56
N ASN A 475 -20.07 -6.64 -1.24
CA ASN A 475 -20.49 -5.29 -0.94
C ASN A 475 -20.94 -4.55 -2.21
N ARG A 476 -22.08 -3.86 -2.09
CA ARG A 476 -22.55 -2.89 -3.08
C ARG A 476 -21.83 -1.56 -2.91
N SER A 477 -21.68 -1.13 -1.65
CA SER A 477 -21.07 0.15 -1.33
C SER A 477 -20.41 0.16 0.03
N LEU A 478 -19.34 0.93 0.13
CA LEU A 478 -18.67 1.31 1.35
C LEU A 478 -18.66 2.84 1.42
N GLN A 479 -18.87 3.41 2.60
CA GLN A 479 -18.86 4.86 2.82
C GLN A 479 -18.15 5.18 4.13
N GLU A 480 -17.44 6.30 4.14
CA GLU A 480 -16.78 6.83 5.33
C GLU A 480 -16.93 8.34 5.39
N GLY A 481 -17.30 8.83 6.56
CA GLY A 481 -17.16 10.23 6.92
C GLY A 481 -16.15 10.36 8.05
N SER A 482 -15.20 11.27 7.93
CA SER A 482 -14.15 11.47 8.95
C SER A 482 -13.92 12.93 9.28
N VAL A 483 -13.48 13.15 10.52
CA VAL A 483 -12.97 14.42 11.03
C VAL A 483 -11.59 14.16 11.61
N GLU A 484 -10.64 14.97 11.26
CA GLU A 484 -9.25 14.83 11.65
C GLU A 484 -8.70 16.12 12.20
N TRP A 485 -7.85 16.00 13.20
CA TRP A 485 -7.14 17.12 13.80
C TRP A 485 -5.68 16.74 14.03
N THR A 486 -4.78 17.52 13.39
CA THR A 486 -3.35 17.46 13.66
C THR A 486 -2.93 18.69 14.43
N GLN A 487 -2.29 18.49 15.59
CA GLN A 487 -1.71 19.55 16.42
C GLN A 487 -0.20 19.39 16.50
N THR A 488 0.55 20.35 15.99
CA THR A 488 1.99 20.41 16.19
C THR A 488 2.28 21.09 17.54
N PHE A 489 2.80 20.34 18.50
CA PHE A 489 3.19 20.89 19.80
C PHE A 489 4.51 21.64 19.68
N TRP A 490 5.47 21.05 19.01
CA TRP A 490 6.82 21.54 18.87
C TRP A 490 7.39 21.19 17.49
N LYS A 491 8.16 22.12 16.92
CA LYS A 491 8.88 21.92 15.66
C LYS A 491 10.19 22.70 15.70
N ASN A 492 11.28 22.03 15.33
CA ASN A 492 12.60 22.61 15.19
C ASN A 492 13.29 22.01 13.96
N PRO A 493 13.83 22.82 13.04
CA PRO A 493 14.46 22.31 11.83
C PRO A 493 15.65 21.37 12.07
N GLN A 494 16.31 21.47 13.22
CA GLN A 494 17.48 20.69 13.59
C GLN A 494 17.12 19.39 14.31
N TYR A 495 15.99 19.37 15.03
CA TYR A 495 15.63 18.26 15.90
C TYR A 495 14.30 17.58 15.53
N GLY A 496 13.59 18.08 14.51
CA GLY A 496 12.33 17.50 14.05
C GLY A 496 11.08 18.14 14.65
N ALA A 497 10.01 17.36 14.80
CA ALA A 497 8.73 17.84 15.30
C ALA A 497 8.01 16.79 16.15
N VAL A 498 7.27 17.26 17.17
CA VAL A 498 6.33 16.46 17.94
C VAL A 498 4.92 16.92 17.61
N LEU A 499 4.09 15.99 17.20
CA LEU A 499 2.70 16.27 16.83
C LEU A 499 1.77 15.19 17.36
N MET A 500 0.50 15.56 17.49
CA MET A 500 -0.62 14.68 17.73
C MET A 500 -1.51 14.68 16.50
N VAL A 501 -1.92 13.49 16.06
CA VAL A 501 -2.93 13.30 15.03
C VAL A 501 -4.10 12.56 15.64
N THR A 502 -5.29 13.11 15.50
CA THR A 502 -6.53 12.47 15.94
C THR A 502 -7.47 12.34 14.76
N GLN A 503 -8.22 11.25 14.73
CA GLN A 503 -9.26 11.01 13.73
C GLN A 503 -10.47 10.38 14.41
N ALA A 504 -11.65 10.85 14.04
CA ALA A 504 -12.91 10.17 14.31
C ALA A 504 -13.59 9.88 12.98
N SER A 505 -13.97 8.63 12.77
CA SER A 505 -14.61 8.18 11.53
C SER A 505 -15.88 7.37 11.81
N TYR A 506 -16.83 7.50 10.91
CA TYR A 506 -18.01 6.65 10.85
C TYR A 506 -18.09 5.99 9.48
N LEU A 507 -18.10 4.65 9.49
CA LEU A 507 -18.15 3.83 8.28
C LEU A 507 -19.45 3.07 8.20
N SER A 508 -19.89 2.83 6.96
CA SER A 508 -20.97 1.89 6.68
C SER A 508 -20.66 1.05 5.45
N ARG A 509 -21.11 -0.21 5.47
CA ARG A 509 -21.14 -1.08 4.29
C ARG A 509 -22.52 -1.65 4.06
N ALA A 510 -22.87 -1.80 2.79
CA ALA A 510 -24.13 -2.39 2.35
C ALA A 510 -23.83 -3.50 1.33
N PRO A 511 -24.23 -4.76 1.57
CA PRO A 511 -24.08 -5.83 0.61
C PRO A 511 -25.16 -5.75 -0.49
N TRP A 512 -24.94 -6.48 -1.58
CA TRP A 512 -25.94 -6.63 -2.63
C TRP A 512 -27.12 -7.49 -2.20
N PHE A 513 -26.84 -8.61 -1.54
CA PHE A 513 -27.87 -9.53 -1.07
C PHE A 513 -28.01 -9.45 0.45
N VAL A 514 -29.24 -9.34 0.90
CA VAL A 514 -29.62 -9.35 2.31
C VAL A 514 -30.67 -10.43 2.52
N ALA A 515 -30.36 -11.43 3.35
CA ALA A 515 -31.34 -12.45 3.72
C ALA A 515 -32.52 -11.83 4.48
N ALA A 516 -33.70 -12.44 4.37
CA ALA A 516 -34.89 -11.97 5.06
C ALA A 516 -34.65 -11.89 6.57
N GLY A 517 -34.95 -10.74 7.17
CA GLY A 517 -34.74 -10.46 8.60
C GLY A 517 -33.30 -10.08 8.99
N ALA A 518 -32.32 -10.13 8.08
CA ALA A 518 -30.96 -9.70 8.35
C ALA A 518 -30.79 -8.16 8.26
N PRO A 519 -29.81 -7.57 8.97
CA PRO A 519 -29.48 -6.15 8.84
C PRO A 519 -29.06 -5.78 7.42
N LYS A 520 -29.57 -4.66 6.90
CA LYS A 520 -29.26 -4.18 5.55
C LYS A 520 -27.87 -3.58 5.44
N ASN A 521 -27.36 -3.03 6.52
CA ASN A 521 -26.07 -2.33 6.57
C ASN A 521 -25.31 -2.77 7.83
N ALA A 522 -23.99 -2.71 7.75
CA ALA A 522 -23.10 -2.78 8.92
C ALA A 522 -22.45 -1.42 9.12
N HIS A 523 -22.18 -1.07 10.37
CA HIS A 523 -21.66 0.24 10.75
C HIS A 523 -20.48 0.10 11.71
N LEU A 524 -19.54 1.03 11.65
CA LEU A 524 -18.37 1.08 12.50
C LEU A 524 -18.06 2.54 12.86
N GLY A 525 -18.02 2.85 14.16
CA GLY A 525 -17.39 4.06 14.67
C GLY A 525 -15.93 3.79 15.00
N MET A 526 -15.02 4.65 14.57
CA MET A 526 -13.59 4.53 14.85
C MET A 526 -13.03 5.80 15.47
N GLY A 527 -12.04 5.64 16.34
CA GLY A 527 -11.21 6.72 16.87
C GLY A 527 -9.74 6.35 16.81
N TYR A 528 -8.93 7.28 16.36
CA TYR A 528 -7.47 7.17 16.35
C TYR A 528 -6.86 8.34 17.10
N LEU A 529 -5.80 8.05 17.86
CA LEU A 529 -4.95 9.03 18.52
C LEU A 529 -3.50 8.61 18.35
N SER A 530 -2.75 9.36 17.57
CA SER A 530 -1.33 9.15 17.33
C SER A 530 -0.52 10.27 17.98
N ILE A 531 0.52 9.92 18.74
CA ILE A 531 1.57 10.83 19.16
C ILE A 531 2.81 10.50 18.33
N ARG A 532 3.28 11.48 17.57
CA ARG A 532 4.30 11.26 16.55
C ARG A 532 5.49 12.18 16.73
N TYR A 533 6.70 11.60 16.73
CA TYR A 533 7.95 12.34 16.59
C TYR A 533 8.47 12.17 15.17
N VAL A 534 8.48 13.26 14.41
CA VAL A 534 8.97 13.29 13.03
C VAL A 534 10.43 13.73 13.05
N LEU A 535 11.30 12.98 12.39
CA LEU A 535 12.71 13.31 12.23
C LEU A 535 12.89 14.60 11.42
N PRO A 536 13.98 15.34 11.65
CA PRO A 536 14.24 16.61 10.98
C PRO A 536 14.50 16.51 9.47
#